data_045b507eb791d21ef23add85bd2a29c4
#
_entry.id   045b507eb791d21ef23add85bd2a29c4
#
_cell.length_a   1.000
_cell.length_b   1.000
_cell.length_c   1.000
_cell.angle_alpha   90.00
_cell.angle_beta   90.00
_cell.angle_gamma   90.00
#
_symmetry.space_group_name_H-M   'P 1'
#
loop_
_entity.id
_entity.type
_entity.pdbx_description
1 polymer ?
#
loop_
_entity_poly.entity_id
_entity_poly.type
_entity_poly.pdbx_seq_one_letter_code
_entity_poly.pdbx_strand_id
1 'polypeptide(L)' 'MTIKASDVKNLRDKTGLGMMECKKALEAAGGNLEEAITNLRKN' A
#
# COMPACT_ATOMS: atom_id res chain seq x y z
N MET A 1 0.51 -14.79 -2.22
CA MET A 1 0.75 -13.40 -1.83
C MET A 1 -0.34 -12.96 -0.86
N THR A 2 0.04 -12.58 0.35
CA THR A 2 -0.94 -12.27 1.37
C THR A 2 -0.81 -10.81 1.81
N ILE A 3 -1.87 -10.03 1.59
CA ILE A 3 -1.92 -8.66 2.01
C ILE A 3 -2.76 -8.60 3.29
N LYS A 4 -2.14 -8.12 4.36
CA LYS A 4 -2.81 -8.03 5.65
C LYS A 4 -3.55 -6.70 5.79
N ALA A 5 -4.65 -6.73 6.51
CA ALA A 5 -5.40 -5.50 6.77
C ALA A 5 -4.53 -4.47 7.50
N SER A 6 -3.62 -4.94 8.35
CA SER A 6 -2.71 -4.04 9.05
C SER A 6 -1.76 -3.34 8.09
N ASP A 7 -1.35 -4.03 7.02
CA ASP A 7 -0.49 -3.42 6.02
C ASP A 7 -1.22 -2.31 5.27
N VAL A 8 -2.48 -2.56 4.92
CA VAL A 8 -3.30 -1.56 4.25
C VAL A 8 -3.49 -0.35 5.15
N LYS A 9 -3.74 -0.59 6.43
CA LYS A 9 -3.92 0.49 7.39
C LYS A 9 -2.63 1.30 7.55
N ASN A 10 -1.49 0.61 7.62
CA ASN A 10 -0.21 1.28 7.74
C ASN A 10 0.07 2.16 6.53
N LEU A 11 -0.21 1.64 5.35
CA LEU A 11 -0.01 2.39 4.12
C LEU A 11 -0.93 3.60 4.09
N ARG A 12 -2.16 3.42 4.52
CA ARG A 12 -3.12 4.53 4.59
C ARG A 12 -2.62 5.64 5.51
N ASP A 13 -2.09 5.26 6.66
CA ASP A 13 -1.57 6.24 7.61
C ASP A 13 -0.39 7.01 7.04
N LYS A 14 0.44 6.32 6.26
CA LYS A 14 1.64 6.93 5.69
C LYS A 14 1.34 7.78 4.47
N THR A 15 0.33 7.43 3.71
CA THR A 15 0.03 8.12 2.44
C THR A 15 -1.21 8.99 2.51
N GLY A 16 -2.14 8.66 3.39
CA GLY A 16 -3.40 9.37 3.47
C GLY A 16 -4.39 9.04 2.36
N LEU A 17 -4.11 7.99 1.60
CA LEU A 17 -4.99 7.55 0.53
C LEU A 17 -6.12 6.67 1.06
N GLY A 18 -7.12 6.44 0.20
CA GLY A 18 -8.22 5.56 0.55
C GLY A 18 -7.77 4.11 0.63
N MET A 19 -8.55 3.28 1.34
CA MET A 19 -8.18 1.88 1.53
C MET A 19 -8.05 1.13 0.22
N MET A 20 -8.92 1.41 -0.74
CA MET A 20 -8.86 0.75 -2.04
C MET A 20 -7.56 1.05 -2.77
N GLU A 21 -7.14 2.31 -2.72
CA GLU A 21 -5.88 2.72 -3.34
C GLU A 21 -4.70 2.03 -2.67
N CYS A 22 -4.70 1.97 -1.34
CA CYS A 22 -3.63 1.31 -0.60
C CYS A 22 -3.58 -0.17 -0.93
N LYS A 23 -4.74 -0.80 -1.02
CA LYS A 23 -4.81 -2.22 -1.35
C LYS A 23 -4.23 -2.48 -2.74
N LYS A 24 -4.60 -1.66 -3.71
CA LYS A 24 -4.08 -1.80 -5.07
C LYS A 24 -2.59 -1.61 -5.11
N ALA A 25 -2.09 -0.62 -4.38
CA ALA A 25 -0.65 -0.36 -4.33
C ALA A 25 0.11 -1.55 -3.74
N LEU A 26 -0.43 -2.14 -2.67
CA LEU A 26 0.18 -3.29 -2.05
C LEU A 26 0.16 -4.50 -2.98
N GLU A 27 -0.94 -4.70 -3.69
CA GLU A 27 -1.04 -5.80 -4.65
C GLU A 27 -0.01 -5.65 -5.76
N ALA A 28 0.14 -4.43 -6.27
CA ALA A 28 1.12 -4.16 -7.31
C ALA A 28 2.55 -4.34 -6.80
N ALA A 29 2.76 -4.08 -5.52
CA ALA A 29 4.08 -4.21 -4.90
C ALA A 29 4.35 -5.62 -4.36
N GLY A 30 3.45 -6.54 -4.59
CA GLY A 30 3.62 -7.92 -4.12
C GLY A 30 3.49 -8.06 -2.61
N GLY A 31 2.75 -7.17 -1.98
CA GLY A 31 2.56 -7.18 -0.54
C GLY A 31 3.67 -6.48 0.22
N ASN A 32 4.61 -5.85 -0.48
CA ASN A 32 5.71 -5.14 0.14
C ASN A 32 5.32 -3.69 0.43
N LEU A 33 5.25 -3.34 1.70
CA LEU A 33 4.81 -2.02 2.12
C LEU A 33 5.72 -0.91 1.59
N GLU A 34 7.02 -1.10 1.68
CA GLU A 34 7.98 -0.10 1.23
C GLU A 34 7.89 0.14 -0.27
N GLU A 35 7.76 -0.94 -1.03
CA GLU A 35 7.61 -0.82 -2.47
C GLU A 35 6.31 -0.13 -2.85
N ALA A 36 5.25 -0.43 -2.12
CA ALA A 36 3.97 0.23 -2.34
C ALA A 36 4.09 1.73 -2.14
N ILE A 37 4.77 2.14 -1.08
CA ILE A 37 4.99 3.55 -0.80
C ILE A 37 5.82 4.18 -1.91
N THR A 38 6.87 3.51 -2.34
CA THR A 38 7.71 4.01 -3.43
C THR A 38 6.93 4.18 -4.71
N ASN A 39 6.09 3.21 -5.05
CA ASN A 39 5.27 3.28 -6.25
C ASN A 39 4.30 4.46 -6.21
N LEU A 40 3.72 4.70 -5.05
CA LEU A 40 2.79 5.81 -4.89
C LEU A 40 3.50 7.16 -4.97
N ARG A 41 4.74 7.20 -4.50
CA ARG A 41 5.52 8.45 -4.53
C ARG A 41 6.01 8.79 -5.92
N LYS A 42 6.12 7.80 -6.78
CA LYS A 42 6.58 8.03 -8.15
C LYS A 42 5.56 8.77 -8.99
N ASN A 43 4.31 8.67 -8.60
CA ASN A 43 3.25 9.40 -9.30
C ASN A 43 2.98 10.73 -8.62
#